data_57dde379fd236dd82dbb310074cee6ae
#
_entry.id   57dde379fd236dd82dbb310074cee6ae
#
_cell.length_a   1.000
_cell.length_b   1.000
_cell.length_c   1.000
_cell.angle_alpha   90.00
_cell.angle_beta   90.00
_cell.angle_gamma   90.00
#
_symmetry.space_group_name_H-M   'P 1'
#
loop_
_entity.id
_entity.type
_entity.pdbx_description
1 polymer ?
#
loop_
_entity_poly.entity_id
_entity_poly.type
_entity_poly.pdbx_seq_one_letter_code
_entity_poly.pdbx_strand_id
1 'polypeptide(L)'
;RIKVLFQGLARGHVSEFLDGENHLSGVVDLIQPLAYNELKMDAILEVLREKVRALSQVSNYFPPDLLRTIEENHEYNRIVDLICSSIKIKKENAYQLFIERDPEKRFLMLIDELIEETENDESIISVITSFWLYVLLS
;
A
#
# COMPACT_ATOMS: atom_id res chain seq x y z
N ARG A 1 -5.17 32.27 6.23
CA ARG A 1 -5.05 30.80 6.23
C ARG A 1 -5.36 30.28 4.83
N ILE A 2 -4.36 29.67 4.19
CA ILE A 2 -4.48 29.14 2.81
C ILE A 2 -4.63 27.62 2.90
N LYS A 3 -5.62 27.07 2.20
CA LYS A 3 -5.75 25.62 2.01
C LYS A 3 -5.22 25.26 0.63
N VAL A 4 -4.35 24.25 0.55
CA VAL A 4 -3.76 23.77 -0.71
C VAL A 4 -4.10 22.30 -0.87
N LEU A 5 -4.60 21.93 -2.03
CA LEU A 5 -4.84 20.55 -2.42
C LEU A 5 -3.69 20.09 -3.33
N PHE A 6 -3.04 18.99 -2.94
CA PHE A 6 -1.98 18.38 -3.75
C PHE A 6 -2.46 17.05 -4.33
N GLN A 7 -2.13 16.81 -5.59
CA GLN A 7 -2.30 15.52 -6.23
C GLN A 7 -0.93 14.96 -6.60
N GLY A 8 -0.58 13.79 -6.04
CA GLY A 8 0.64 13.09 -6.41
C GLY A 8 0.54 12.52 -7.83
N LEU A 9 1.56 12.75 -8.65
CA LEU A 9 1.63 12.27 -10.02
C LEU A 9 2.63 11.13 -10.19
N ALA A 10 3.74 11.16 -9.45
CA ALA A 10 4.82 10.18 -9.54
C ALA A 10 5.58 10.12 -8.23
N ARG A 11 6.29 9.03 -8.03
CA ARG A 11 7.25 8.87 -6.93
C ARG A 11 8.65 9.25 -7.42
N GLY A 12 9.41 9.91 -6.59
CA GLY A 12 10.79 10.29 -6.90
C GLY A 12 11.68 10.26 -5.67
N HIS A 13 12.97 10.21 -5.91
CA HIS A 13 14.01 10.27 -4.90
C HIS A 13 14.92 11.45 -5.19
N VAL A 14 15.22 12.25 -4.17
CA VAL A 14 16.17 13.36 -4.31
C VAL A 14 17.59 12.78 -4.22
N SER A 15 18.31 12.81 -5.33
CA SER A 15 19.70 12.30 -5.41
C SER A 15 20.73 13.34 -5.00
N GLU A 16 20.43 14.62 -5.20
CA GLU A 16 21.34 15.72 -4.89
C GLU A 16 20.55 16.96 -4.50
N PHE A 17 20.98 17.63 -3.43
CA PHE A 17 20.48 18.95 -3.07
C PHE A 17 21.37 20.03 -3.68
N LEU A 18 20.77 21.02 -4.28
CA LEU A 18 21.44 22.15 -4.90
C LEU A 18 21.34 23.38 -4.00
N ASP A 19 22.49 24.06 -3.80
CA ASP A 19 22.52 25.28 -3.02
C ASP A 19 21.94 26.43 -3.84
N GLY A 20 20.88 27.07 -3.33
CA GLY A 20 20.25 28.26 -3.88
C GLY A 20 20.18 29.37 -2.84
N GLU A 21 20.36 30.62 -3.24
CA GLU A 21 20.39 31.77 -2.31
C GLU A 21 19.04 31.99 -1.60
N ASN A 22 17.92 31.68 -2.23
CA ASN A 22 16.57 31.97 -1.73
C ASN A 22 15.58 30.81 -1.76
N HIS A 23 16.00 29.61 -2.21
CA HIS A 23 15.11 28.44 -2.34
C HIS A 23 15.89 27.14 -2.26
N LEU A 24 15.23 26.12 -1.77
CA LEU A 24 15.75 24.78 -1.78
C LEU A 24 15.47 24.12 -3.13
N SER A 25 16.50 23.64 -3.80
CA SER A 25 16.42 22.93 -5.06
C SER A 25 17.08 21.55 -4.97
N GLY A 26 16.75 20.67 -5.87
CA GLY A 26 17.35 19.33 -5.92
C GLY A 26 17.19 18.65 -7.25
N VAL A 27 18.03 17.68 -7.49
CA VAL A 27 17.91 16.72 -8.59
C VAL A 27 17.05 15.56 -8.13
N VAL A 28 16.00 15.25 -8.90
CA VAL A 28 15.06 14.19 -8.57
C VAL A 28 15.13 13.08 -9.62
N ASP A 29 15.38 11.86 -9.17
CA ASP A 29 15.27 10.66 -9.98
C ASP A 29 13.89 10.05 -9.79
N LEU A 30 13.17 9.82 -10.89
CA LEU A 30 11.86 9.18 -10.83
C LEU A 30 11.99 7.69 -10.49
N ILE A 31 11.14 7.21 -9.60
CA ILE A 31 11.02 5.80 -9.24
C ILE A 31 10.12 5.13 -10.28
N GLN A 32 10.74 4.53 -11.30
CA GLN A 32 10.03 3.84 -12.36
C GLN A 32 9.73 2.39 -11.95
N PRO A 33 8.49 1.91 -12.09
CA PRO A 33 8.17 0.52 -11.81
C PRO A 33 8.89 -0.41 -12.80
N LEU A 34 9.34 -1.57 -12.29
CA LEU A 34 9.89 -2.64 -13.11
C LEU A 34 8.77 -3.35 -13.87
N ALA A 35 9.15 -4.04 -14.95
CA ALA A 35 8.22 -4.92 -15.67
C ALA A 35 7.73 -6.06 -14.77
N TYR A 36 6.49 -6.46 -14.95
CA TYR A 36 5.83 -7.50 -14.15
C TYR A 36 4.94 -8.39 -15.02
N ASN A 37 4.59 -9.56 -14.50
CA ASN A 37 3.65 -10.47 -15.13
C ASN A 37 2.22 -10.07 -14.72
N GLU A 38 1.39 -9.64 -15.69
CA GLU A 38 0.04 -9.16 -15.43
C GLU A 38 -0.88 -10.22 -14.80
N LEU A 39 -0.83 -11.46 -15.28
CA LEU A 39 -1.63 -12.55 -14.73
C LEU A 39 -1.30 -12.82 -13.26
N LYS A 40 -0.02 -12.79 -12.93
CA LYS A 40 0.45 -12.97 -11.56
C LYS A 40 0.02 -11.80 -10.67
N MET A 41 0.13 -10.58 -11.16
CA MET A 41 -0.30 -9.38 -10.44
C MET A 41 -1.81 -9.37 -10.21
N ASP A 42 -2.60 -9.76 -11.19
CA ASP A 42 -4.06 -9.87 -11.04
C ASP A 42 -4.44 -10.89 -9.96
N ALA A 43 -3.75 -12.04 -9.91
CA ALA A 43 -3.97 -13.05 -8.88
C ALA A 43 -3.62 -12.52 -7.48
N ILE A 44 -2.49 -11.83 -7.34
CA ILE A 44 -2.08 -11.20 -6.07
C ILE A 44 -3.06 -10.10 -5.66
N LEU A 45 -3.54 -9.30 -6.61
CA LEU A 45 -4.53 -8.25 -6.38
C LEU A 45 -5.85 -8.82 -5.85
N GLU A 46 -6.32 -9.94 -6.39
CA GLU A 46 -7.54 -10.59 -5.89
C GLU A 46 -7.36 -11.10 -4.45
N VAL A 47 -6.21 -11.67 -4.11
CA VAL A 47 -5.88 -12.06 -2.73
C VAL A 47 -5.89 -10.84 -1.80
N LEU A 48 -5.31 -9.73 -2.24
CA LEU A 48 -5.31 -8.48 -1.48
C LEU A 48 -6.74 -7.96 -1.26
N ARG A 49 -7.57 -7.95 -2.30
CA ARG A 49 -8.98 -7.52 -2.21
C ARG A 49 -9.78 -8.37 -1.24
N GLU A 50 -9.61 -9.68 -1.27
CA GLU A 50 -10.27 -10.59 -0.31
C GLU A 50 -9.86 -10.30 1.13
N LYS A 51 -8.57 -10.06 1.38
CA LYS A 51 -8.07 -9.71 2.71
C LYS A 51 -8.62 -8.36 3.19
N VAL A 52 -8.62 -7.37 2.33
CA VAL A 52 -9.17 -6.04 2.65
C VAL A 52 -10.67 -6.13 2.96
N ARG A 53 -11.45 -6.90 2.20
CA ARG A 53 -12.88 -7.13 2.47
C ARG A 53 -13.08 -7.80 3.83
N ALA A 54 -12.32 -8.85 4.12
CA ALA A 54 -12.42 -9.56 5.39
C ALA A 54 -12.09 -8.63 6.57
N LEU A 55 -11.05 -7.83 6.47
CA LEU A 55 -10.67 -6.85 7.48
C LEU A 55 -11.69 -5.73 7.65
N SER A 56 -12.32 -5.29 6.57
CA SER A 56 -13.33 -4.23 6.61
C SER A 56 -14.61 -4.63 7.36
N GLN A 57 -14.89 -5.93 7.46
CA GLN A 57 -16.04 -6.44 8.20
C GLN A 57 -15.85 -6.39 9.72
N VAL A 58 -14.61 -6.41 10.20
CA VAL A 58 -14.27 -6.47 11.62
C VAL A 58 -13.57 -5.23 12.16
N SER A 59 -13.20 -4.31 11.27
CA SER A 59 -12.51 -3.08 11.64
C SER A 59 -12.93 -1.89 10.76
N ASN A 60 -12.72 -0.68 11.26
CA ASN A 60 -13.02 0.55 10.55
C ASN A 60 -11.78 1.14 9.83
N TYR A 61 -10.76 0.32 9.56
CA TYR A 61 -9.55 0.78 8.87
C TYR A 61 -9.80 1.26 7.45
N PHE A 62 -10.79 0.70 6.79
CA PHE A 62 -11.08 0.99 5.38
C PHE A 62 -12.44 1.66 5.22
N PRO A 63 -12.48 2.98 4.98
CA PRO A 63 -13.73 3.67 4.64
C PRO A 63 -14.37 3.08 3.36
N PRO A 64 -15.71 3.12 3.23
CA PRO A 64 -16.41 2.56 2.07
C PRO A 64 -15.93 3.09 0.71
N ASP A 65 -15.57 4.36 0.63
CA ASP A 65 -15.04 4.96 -0.61
C ASP A 65 -13.69 4.38 -1.00
N LEU A 66 -12.83 4.10 -0.02
CA LEU A 66 -11.54 3.46 -0.26
C LEU A 66 -11.73 2.01 -0.73
N LEU A 67 -12.64 1.26 -0.10
CA LEU A 67 -12.98 -0.10 -0.51
C LEU A 67 -13.44 -0.15 -1.95
N ARG A 68 -14.35 0.74 -2.33
CA ARG A 68 -14.81 0.84 -3.71
C ARG A 68 -13.65 1.16 -4.67
N THR A 69 -12.78 2.09 -4.30
CA THR A 69 -11.62 2.44 -5.13
C THR A 69 -10.69 1.25 -5.32
N ILE A 70 -10.44 0.45 -4.28
CA ILE A 70 -9.62 -0.77 -4.37
C ILE A 70 -10.27 -1.81 -5.28
N GLU A 71 -11.59 -1.97 -5.21
CA GLU A 71 -12.33 -2.92 -6.05
C GLU A 71 -12.35 -2.53 -7.54
N GLU A 72 -12.50 -1.26 -7.84
CA GLU A 72 -12.68 -0.75 -9.19
C GLU A 72 -11.37 -0.38 -9.89
N ASN A 73 -10.27 -0.20 -9.17
CA ASN A 73 -9.00 0.26 -9.73
C ASN A 73 -8.13 -0.92 -10.18
N HIS A 74 -7.51 -0.78 -11.34
CA HIS A 74 -6.57 -1.76 -11.91
C HIS A 74 -5.12 -1.26 -11.95
N GLU A 75 -4.86 -0.06 -11.46
CA GLU A 75 -3.51 0.48 -11.34
C GLU A 75 -2.86 0.00 -10.03
N TYR A 76 -2.03 -1.03 -10.09
CA TYR A 76 -1.43 -1.69 -8.94
C TYR A 76 -0.72 -0.72 -7.98
N ASN A 77 0.15 0.14 -8.49
CA ASN A 77 0.89 1.09 -7.66
C ASN A 77 -0.03 2.08 -6.95
N ARG A 78 -1.10 2.52 -7.61
CA ARG A 78 -2.08 3.41 -7.01
C ARG A 78 -2.85 2.74 -5.87
N ILE A 79 -3.21 1.48 -6.03
CA ILE A 79 -3.88 0.71 -4.97
C ILE A 79 -2.98 0.62 -3.74
N VAL A 80 -1.69 0.32 -3.93
CA VAL A 80 -0.72 0.28 -2.83
C VAL A 80 -0.63 1.63 -2.13
N ASP A 81 -0.49 2.72 -2.87
CA ASP A 81 -0.39 4.06 -2.31
C ASP A 81 -1.64 4.46 -1.51
N LEU A 82 -2.83 4.12 -2.00
CA LEU A 82 -4.10 4.36 -1.31
C LEU A 82 -4.20 3.58 0.01
N ILE A 83 -3.84 2.31 -0.01
CA ILE A 83 -3.87 1.48 1.21
C ILE A 83 -2.84 1.98 2.21
N CYS A 84 -1.61 2.26 1.78
CA CYS A 84 -0.55 2.80 2.64
C CYS A 84 -0.94 4.14 3.29
N SER A 85 -1.72 4.96 2.62
CA SER A 85 -2.22 6.23 3.18
C SER A 85 -3.30 6.04 4.25
N SER A 86 -3.92 4.88 4.31
CA SER A 86 -5.07 4.60 5.18
C SER A 86 -4.72 3.78 6.43
N ILE A 87 -3.62 3.04 6.38
CA ILE A 87 -3.14 2.22 7.49
C ILE A 87 -1.93 2.87 8.17
N LYS A 88 -1.69 2.47 9.41
CA LYS A 88 -0.54 2.96 10.17
C LYS A 88 0.66 2.04 9.94
N ILE A 89 1.67 2.56 9.25
CA ILE A 89 2.90 1.83 8.92
C ILE A 89 4.08 2.48 9.65
N LYS A 90 5.00 1.66 10.14
CA LYS A 90 6.27 2.15 10.69
C LYS A 90 7.03 2.93 9.61
N LYS A 91 7.66 4.04 9.99
CA LYS A 91 8.34 4.95 9.06
C LYS A 91 9.34 4.25 8.15
N GLU A 92 10.12 3.32 8.68
CA GLU A 92 11.13 2.56 7.95
C GLU A 92 10.50 1.67 6.87
N ASN A 93 9.40 0.98 7.23
CA ASN A 93 8.66 0.12 6.32
C ASN A 93 7.91 0.92 5.24
N ALA A 94 7.34 2.07 5.63
CA ALA A 94 6.71 2.99 4.69
C ALA A 94 7.70 3.50 3.64
N TYR A 95 8.93 3.82 4.06
CA TYR A 95 9.99 4.23 3.15
C TYR A 95 10.38 3.10 2.19
N GLN A 96 10.54 1.87 2.66
CA GLN A 96 10.83 0.72 1.82
C GLN A 96 9.73 0.45 0.79
N LEU A 97 8.47 0.54 1.19
CA LEU A 97 7.31 0.46 0.28
C LEU A 97 7.32 1.58 -0.77
N PHE A 98 7.72 2.77 -0.37
CA PHE A 98 7.76 3.93 -1.25
C PHE A 98 8.82 3.78 -2.34
N ILE A 99 10.02 3.29 -2.02
CA ILE A 99 11.14 3.17 -2.96
C ILE A 99 11.12 1.88 -3.79
N GLU A 100 10.35 0.86 -3.40
CA GLU A 100 10.32 -0.42 -4.10
C GLU A 100 9.80 -0.27 -5.53
N ARG A 101 10.58 -0.74 -6.49
CA ARG A 101 10.28 -0.64 -7.93
C ARG A 101 9.56 -1.86 -8.48
N ASP A 102 9.76 -3.03 -7.87
CA ASP A 102 9.10 -4.27 -8.28
C ASP A 102 7.66 -4.29 -7.76
N PRO A 103 6.63 -4.23 -8.64
CA PRO A 103 5.24 -4.20 -8.22
C PRO A 103 4.82 -5.44 -7.42
N GLU A 104 5.29 -6.62 -7.78
CA GLU A 104 4.99 -7.85 -7.06
C GLU A 104 5.53 -7.81 -5.63
N LYS A 105 6.80 -7.48 -5.49
CA LYS A 105 7.46 -7.34 -4.19
C LYS A 105 6.78 -6.28 -3.33
N ARG A 106 6.39 -5.17 -3.94
CA ARG A 106 5.68 -4.09 -3.26
C ARG A 106 4.33 -4.54 -2.70
N PHE A 107 3.56 -5.33 -3.46
CA PHE A 107 2.30 -5.92 -2.98
C PHE A 107 2.52 -6.90 -1.83
N LEU A 108 3.53 -7.78 -1.92
CA LEU A 108 3.86 -8.72 -0.86
C LEU A 108 4.27 -8.00 0.43
N MET A 109 5.06 -6.95 0.33
CA MET A 109 5.44 -6.10 1.46
C MET A 109 4.20 -5.46 2.10
N LEU A 110 3.25 -4.97 1.29
CA LEU A 110 2.00 -4.40 1.79
C LEU A 110 1.14 -5.44 2.50
N ILE A 111 1.05 -6.65 1.97
CA ILE A 111 0.32 -7.75 2.61
C ILE A 111 0.93 -8.06 3.99
N ASP A 112 2.26 -8.10 4.11
CA ASP A 112 2.95 -8.29 5.38
C ASP A 112 2.63 -7.17 6.38
N GLU A 113 2.59 -5.93 5.95
CA GLU A 113 2.19 -4.79 6.80
C GLU A 113 0.73 -4.89 7.26
N LEU A 114 -0.18 -5.32 6.40
CA LEU A 114 -1.57 -5.55 6.75
C LEU A 114 -1.71 -6.66 7.79
N ILE A 115 -0.95 -7.75 7.66
CA ILE A 115 -0.93 -8.84 8.63
C ILE A 115 -0.38 -8.34 9.97
N GLU A 116 0.72 -7.61 10.00
CA GLU A 116 1.31 -7.07 11.23
C GLU A 116 0.34 -6.10 11.93
N GLU A 117 -0.31 -5.20 11.21
CA GLU A 117 -1.31 -4.28 11.78
C GLU A 117 -2.50 -5.04 12.37
N THR A 118 -2.90 -6.13 11.76
CA THR A 118 -4.03 -6.94 12.21
C THR A 118 -3.70 -7.83 13.40
N GLU A 119 -2.47 -8.28 13.55
CA GLU A 119 -2.01 -9.04 14.72
C GLU A 119 -2.08 -8.24 16.02
N ASN A 120 -2.06 -6.92 15.95
CA ASN A 120 -2.21 -6.03 17.10
C ASN A 120 -3.67 -5.81 17.54
N ASP A 121 -4.65 -6.30 16.77
CA ASP A 121 -6.08 -6.21 17.09
C ASP A 121 -6.63 -7.61 17.37
N GLU A 122 -7.00 -7.89 18.64
CA GLU A 122 -7.52 -9.19 19.06
C GLU A 122 -8.77 -9.66 18.33
N SER A 123 -9.63 -8.72 17.89
CA SER A 123 -10.83 -9.04 17.11
C SER A 123 -10.48 -9.58 15.71
N ILE A 124 -9.38 -9.15 15.15
CA ILE A 124 -8.88 -9.53 13.84
C ILE A 124 -8.12 -10.85 13.91
N ILE A 125 -7.39 -11.13 15.00
CA ILE A 125 -6.70 -12.41 15.22
C ILE A 125 -7.66 -13.59 15.12
N SER A 126 -8.87 -13.47 15.65
CA SER A 126 -9.88 -14.56 15.58
C SER A 126 -10.32 -14.85 14.16
N VAL A 127 -10.47 -13.82 13.31
CA VAL A 127 -10.84 -13.95 11.89
C VAL A 127 -9.69 -14.57 11.08
N ILE A 128 -8.46 -14.14 11.31
CA ILE A 128 -7.26 -14.71 10.66
C ILE A 128 -7.09 -16.17 11.06
N THR A 129 -7.25 -16.50 12.34
CA THR A 129 -7.17 -17.89 12.84
C THR A 129 -8.22 -18.77 12.17
N SER A 130 -9.46 -18.28 12.05
CA SER A 130 -10.54 -18.99 11.35
C SER A 130 -10.24 -19.19 9.88
N PHE A 131 -9.67 -18.19 9.19
CA PHE A 131 -9.25 -18.26 7.80
C PHE A 131 -8.12 -19.28 7.60
N TRP A 132 -7.10 -19.26 8.45
CA TRP A 132 -6.00 -20.23 8.42
C TRP A 132 -6.47 -21.66 8.66
N LEU A 133 -7.38 -21.86 9.62
CA LEU A 133 -8.01 -23.17 9.85
C LEU A 133 -8.77 -23.65 8.63
N TYR A 134 -9.52 -22.77 7.97
CA TYR A 134 -10.24 -23.08 6.73
C TYR A 134 -9.29 -23.51 5.61
N VAL A 135 -8.20 -22.78 5.41
CA VAL A 135 -7.18 -23.10 4.40
C VAL A 135 -6.45 -24.42 4.70
N LEU A 136 -6.13 -24.69 5.97
CA LEU A 136 -5.46 -25.91 6.38
C LEU A 136 -6.36 -27.16 6.30
N LEU A 137 -7.67 -27.01 6.50
CA LEU A 137 -8.65 -28.08 6.45
C LEU A 137 -9.20 -28.39 5.05
N SER A 138 -8.98 -27.47 4.13
CA SER A 138 -9.33 -27.66 2.73
C SER A 138 -8.15 -28.21 1.91
#